data_9bfde595da2b26f4c71bc916a388b402
#
_entry.id   9bfde595da2b26f4c71bc916a388b402
#
_cell.length_a   1.000
_cell.length_b   1.000
_cell.length_c   1.000
_cell.angle_alpha   90.00
_cell.angle_beta   90.00
_cell.angle_gamma   90.00
#
_symmetry.space_group_name_H-M   'P 1'
#
loop_
_entity.id
_entity.type
_entity.pdbx_description
1 polymer ?
#
loop_
_entity_poly.entity_id
_entity_poly.type
_entity_poly.pdbx_seq_one_letter_code
_entity_poly.pdbx_strand_id
1 'polypeptide(L)'
;MKEPDIVGYRPFIVEIKELIQKKQYRTLKLINAETIELYWEIGEEIYRQQTEKGWGKSIVQILSKELQKEFPGAKGYSAANLWRMRNFYLTYCNSEKLAPLVREISWSNNIAIMEKCKDDLQREFYIRMAKRYGWTKRILANFIEGQTYEKYLLNQTNFDLTIPEDRKIQAKLAVKDEYTFDFAELSPEYSEHELEIQLVNHVREFLKEMGGRLYIYRKPISFKGRNERFIH
;
A
#
# COMPACT_ATOMS: atom_id res chain seq x y z
N MET A 1 26.05 -3.55 -44.17
CA MET A 1 25.15 -4.08 -43.10
C MET A 1 23.91 -3.24 -43.14
N LYS A 2 22.71 -3.80 -43.39
CA LYS A 2 21.44 -3.07 -43.32
C LYS A 2 21.20 -2.76 -41.84
N GLU A 3 20.92 -1.49 -41.53
CA GLU A 3 20.46 -1.13 -40.18
C GLU A 3 19.20 -1.93 -39.85
N PRO A 4 19.09 -2.50 -38.63
CA PRO A 4 17.91 -3.25 -38.25
C PRO A 4 16.70 -2.33 -38.27
N ASP A 5 15.58 -2.82 -38.80
CA ASP A 5 14.31 -2.12 -38.80
C ASP A 5 13.82 -1.97 -37.34
N ILE A 6 14.14 -0.82 -36.73
CA ILE A 6 13.83 -0.49 -35.33
C ILE A 6 12.31 -0.50 -35.07
N VAL A 7 11.49 -0.25 -36.10
CA VAL A 7 10.03 -0.22 -35.98
C VAL A 7 9.47 -1.61 -35.71
N GLY A 8 10.01 -2.66 -36.37
CA GLY A 8 9.58 -4.05 -36.15
C GLY A 8 9.99 -4.62 -34.79
N TYR A 9 11.04 -4.07 -34.14
CA TYR A 9 11.52 -4.53 -32.82
C TYR A 9 10.83 -3.86 -31.64
N ARG A 10 10.08 -2.78 -31.83
CA ARG A 10 9.41 -2.06 -30.72
C ARG A 10 8.54 -2.95 -29.85
N PRO A 11 7.63 -3.80 -30.36
CA PRO A 11 6.81 -4.69 -29.53
C PRO A 11 7.66 -5.63 -28.69
N PHE A 12 8.70 -6.21 -29.26
CA PHE A 12 9.63 -7.09 -28.54
C PHE A 12 10.37 -6.37 -27.42
N ILE A 13 10.82 -5.13 -27.65
CA ILE A 13 11.48 -4.33 -26.61
C ILE A 13 10.52 -4.02 -25.47
N VAL A 14 9.26 -3.71 -25.76
CA VAL A 14 8.21 -3.47 -24.74
C VAL A 14 7.98 -4.74 -23.93
N GLU A 15 7.78 -5.88 -24.56
CA GLU A 15 7.59 -7.18 -23.91
C GLU A 15 8.73 -7.52 -22.95
N ILE A 16 9.98 -7.32 -23.38
CA ILE A 16 11.15 -7.57 -22.53
C ILE A 16 11.20 -6.61 -21.33
N LYS A 17 10.88 -5.33 -21.53
CA LYS A 17 10.80 -4.36 -20.43
C LYS A 17 9.75 -4.75 -19.41
N GLU A 18 8.56 -5.10 -19.85
CA GLU A 18 7.47 -5.57 -18.97
C GLU A 18 7.85 -6.84 -18.21
N LEU A 19 8.49 -7.80 -18.91
CA LEU A 19 9.00 -9.01 -18.26
C LEU A 19 10.01 -8.68 -17.14
N ILE A 20 10.95 -7.79 -17.41
CA ILE A 20 11.95 -7.35 -16.42
C ILE A 20 11.25 -6.68 -15.23
N GLN A 21 10.37 -5.71 -15.49
CA GLN A 21 9.65 -5.00 -14.44
C GLN A 21 8.81 -5.94 -13.58
N LYS A 22 8.05 -6.85 -14.20
CA LYS A 22 7.26 -7.86 -13.49
C LYS A 22 8.12 -8.76 -12.60
N LYS A 23 9.28 -9.19 -13.08
CA LYS A 23 10.21 -10.01 -12.30
C LYS A 23 10.84 -9.24 -11.15
N GLN A 24 11.28 -8.00 -11.41
CA GLN A 24 11.83 -7.12 -10.36
C GLN A 24 10.80 -6.84 -9.26
N TYR A 25 9.57 -6.47 -9.64
CA TYR A 25 8.47 -6.24 -8.70
C TYR A 25 8.20 -7.47 -7.83
N ARG A 26 8.10 -8.66 -8.45
CA ARG A 26 7.91 -9.93 -7.72
C ARG A 26 9.05 -10.19 -6.73
N THR A 27 10.28 -9.98 -7.15
CA THR A 27 11.46 -10.18 -6.29
C THR A 27 11.45 -9.23 -5.09
N LEU A 28 11.16 -7.93 -5.33
CA LEU A 28 11.05 -6.95 -4.25
C LEU A 28 9.94 -7.29 -3.26
N LYS A 29 8.80 -7.80 -3.75
CA LYS A 29 7.70 -8.24 -2.90
C LYS A 29 8.09 -9.43 -2.03
N LEU A 30 8.83 -10.40 -2.57
CA LEU A 30 9.35 -11.53 -1.81
C LEU A 30 10.35 -11.07 -0.74
N ILE A 31 11.31 -10.21 -1.09
CA ILE A 31 12.28 -9.66 -0.13
C ILE A 31 11.56 -8.93 1.01
N ASN A 32 10.52 -8.14 0.69
CA ASN A 32 9.74 -7.47 1.72
C ASN A 32 9.05 -8.46 2.66
N ALA A 33 8.39 -9.49 2.12
CA ALA A 33 7.70 -10.50 2.92
C ALA A 33 8.66 -11.24 3.87
N GLU A 34 9.81 -11.68 3.36
CA GLU A 34 10.87 -12.33 4.16
C GLU A 34 11.44 -11.38 5.23
N THR A 35 11.59 -10.10 4.92
CA THR A 35 12.03 -9.12 5.90
C THR A 35 11.03 -8.95 7.04
N ILE A 36 9.73 -8.92 6.72
CA ILE A 36 8.67 -8.81 7.74
C ILE A 36 8.60 -10.10 8.57
N GLU A 37 8.78 -11.27 7.94
CA GLU A 37 8.84 -12.54 8.66
C GLU A 37 10.02 -12.58 9.64
N LEU A 38 11.20 -12.21 9.19
CA LEU A 38 12.39 -12.11 10.06
C LEU A 38 12.12 -11.18 11.26
N TYR A 39 11.47 -10.04 11.03
CA TYR A 39 11.16 -9.09 12.11
C TYR A 39 10.08 -9.63 13.06
N TRP A 40 9.17 -10.44 12.56
CA TRP A 40 8.20 -11.17 13.38
C TRP A 40 8.90 -12.18 14.30
N GLU A 41 9.76 -13.03 13.74
CA GLU A 41 10.51 -14.05 14.48
C GLU A 41 11.43 -13.42 15.54
N ILE A 42 12.15 -12.33 15.21
CA ILE A 42 12.96 -11.59 16.19
C ILE A 42 12.08 -11.04 17.31
N GLY A 43 10.91 -10.50 16.96
CA GLY A 43 9.96 -9.95 17.91
C GLY A 43 9.41 -11.01 18.87
N GLU A 44 9.04 -12.16 18.33
CA GLU A 44 8.61 -13.34 19.09
C GLU A 44 9.69 -13.82 20.05
N GLU A 45 10.92 -13.96 19.57
CA GLU A 45 12.03 -14.42 20.39
C GLU A 45 12.35 -13.44 21.54
N ILE A 46 12.35 -12.13 21.28
CA ILE A 46 12.51 -11.12 22.32
C ILE A 46 11.40 -11.25 23.37
N TYR A 47 10.15 -11.41 22.93
CA TYR A 47 9.02 -11.57 23.84
C TYR A 47 9.15 -12.84 24.67
N ARG A 48 9.48 -13.97 24.08
CA ARG A 48 9.67 -15.25 24.74
C ARG A 48 10.76 -15.18 25.81
N GLN A 49 11.92 -14.63 25.47
CA GLN A 49 13.03 -14.51 26.43
C GLN A 49 12.72 -13.58 27.60
N GLN A 50 11.91 -12.53 27.35
CA GLN A 50 11.46 -11.65 28.44
C GLN A 50 10.50 -12.37 29.39
N THR A 51 9.59 -13.18 28.84
CA THR A 51 8.59 -13.91 29.63
C THR A 51 9.22 -15.04 30.40
N GLU A 52 10.11 -15.82 29.80
CA GLU A 52 10.71 -17.01 30.38
C GLU A 52 11.86 -16.66 31.34
N LYS A 53 12.70 -15.68 31.01
CA LYS A 53 13.93 -15.36 31.76
C LYS A 53 13.89 -14.03 32.49
N GLY A 54 12.81 -13.27 32.38
CA GLY A 54 12.69 -11.95 33.02
C GLY A 54 13.66 -10.89 32.44
N TRP A 55 14.14 -11.04 31.21
CA TRP A 55 15.12 -10.14 30.64
C TRP A 55 14.54 -8.72 30.41
N GLY A 56 15.22 -7.75 31.00
CA GLY A 56 14.82 -6.36 30.96
C GLY A 56 15.33 -5.58 29.70
N LYS A 57 15.14 -4.26 29.74
CA LYS A 57 15.52 -3.35 28.64
C LYS A 57 17.02 -3.38 28.30
N SER A 58 17.89 -3.66 29.25
CA SER A 58 19.34 -3.71 29.05
C SER A 58 19.78 -4.81 28.08
N ILE A 59 19.08 -5.94 28.05
CA ILE A 59 19.41 -7.07 27.16
C ILE A 59 19.13 -6.70 25.70
N VAL A 60 18.04 -5.99 25.42
CA VAL A 60 17.73 -5.53 24.05
C VAL A 60 18.76 -4.51 23.56
N GLN A 61 19.33 -3.69 24.48
CA GLN A 61 20.42 -2.77 24.12
C GLN A 61 21.72 -3.52 23.81
N ILE A 62 22.05 -4.57 24.58
CA ILE A 62 23.21 -5.43 24.31
C ILE A 62 23.01 -6.14 22.97
N LEU A 63 21.86 -6.78 22.77
CA LEU A 63 21.52 -7.43 21.51
C LEU A 63 21.66 -6.49 20.30
N SER A 64 21.15 -5.26 20.42
CA SER A 64 21.30 -4.25 19.38
C SER A 64 22.76 -3.97 19.02
N LYS A 65 23.63 -3.83 20.02
CA LYS A 65 25.05 -3.57 19.81
C LYS A 65 25.76 -4.75 19.13
N GLU A 66 25.49 -5.96 19.56
CA GLU A 66 26.06 -7.18 18.99
C GLU A 66 25.61 -7.38 17.53
N LEU A 67 24.31 -7.22 17.25
CA LEU A 67 23.78 -7.33 15.88
C LEU A 67 24.37 -6.26 14.95
N GLN A 68 24.52 -5.02 15.41
CA GLN A 68 25.11 -3.97 14.58
C GLN A 68 26.60 -4.20 14.33
N LYS A 69 27.32 -4.85 15.24
CA LYS A 69 28.71 -5.23 15.09
C LYS A 69 28.86 -6.41 14.11
N GLU A 70 28.01 -7.41 14.23
CA GLU A 70 28.05 -8.62 13.39
C GLU A 70 27.59 -8.34 11.96
N PHE A 71 26.59 -7.45 11.80
CA PHE A 71 26.00 -7.09 10.51
C PHE A 71 26.24 -5.61 10.18
N PRO A 72 27.49 -5.20 9.88
CA PRO A 72 27.83 -3.81 9.62
C PRO A 72 27.13 -3.34 8.33
N GLY A 73 26.39 -2.23 8.44
CA GLY A 73 25.60 -1.66 7.33
C GLY A 73 24.13 -2.11 7.29
N ALA A 74 23.71 -3.09 8.05
CA ALA A 74 22.29 -3.44 8.21
C ALA A 74 21.56 -2.40 9.06
N LYS A 75 20.55 -1.73 8.48
CA LYS A 75 19.86 -0.61 9.14
C LYS A 75 18.70 -1.02 10.06
N GLY A 76 18.47 -2.31 10.26
CA GLY A 76 17.26 -2.81 10.96
C GLY A 76 17.42 -3.05 12.46
N TYR A 77 18.61 -3.06 13.02
CA TYR A 77 18.89 -3.64 14.35
C TYR A 77 19.15 -2.62 15.46
N SER A 78 18.60 -1.40 15.35
CA SER A 78 18.62 -0.47 16.47
C SER A 78 17.73 -0.96 17.62
N ALA A 79 18.08 -0.64 18.87
CA ALA A 79 17.28 -1.03 20.03
C ALA A 79 15.82 -0.58 19.91
N ALA A 80 15.57 0.62 19.38
CA ALA A 80 14.22 1.12 19.11
C ALA A 80 13.46 0.23 18.10
N ASN A 81 14.14 -0.25 17.06
CA ASN A 81 13.51 -1.11 16.06
C ASN A 81 13.28 -2.53 16.58
N LEU A 82 14.18 -3.07 17.41
CA LEU A 82 13.99 -4.35 18.09
C LEU A 82 12.75 -4.30 18.99
N TRP A 83 12.54 -3.19 19.70
CA TRP A 83 11.31 -2.98 20.48
C TRP A 83 10.06 -2.90 19.61
N ARG A 84 10.16 -2.29 18.42
CA ARG A 84 9.05 -2.28 17.45
C ARG A 84 8.74 -3.68 16.91
N MET A 85 9.76 -4.50 16.64
CA MET A 85 9.57 -5.90 16.25
C MET A 85 8.82 -6.69 17.32
N ARG A 86 9.21 -6.55 18.58
CA ARG A 86 8.50 -7.18 19.70
C ARG A 86 7.04 -6.71 19.79
N ASN A 87 6.81 -5.41 19.71
CA ASN A 87 5.45 -4.87 19.76
C ASN A 87 4.62 -5.29 18.54
N PHE A 88 5.25 -5.42 17.39
CA PHE A 88 4.64 -5.93 16.17
C PHE A 88 4.13 -7.36 16.35
N TYR A 89 4.97 -8.25 16.85
CA TYR A 89 4.56 -9.61 17.22
C TYR A 89 3.38 -9.58 18.19
N LEU A 90 3.47 -8.87 19.30
CA LEU A 90 2.41 -8.79 20.31
C LEU A 90 1.09 -8.23 19.78
N THR A 91 1.16 -7.30 18.84
CA THR A 91 -0.03 -6.69 18.28
C THR A 91 -0.82 -7.66 17.39
N TYR A 92 -0.12 -8.55 16.69
CA TYR A 92 -0.72 -9.35 15.64
C TYR A 92 -0.71 -10.87 15.89
N CYS A 93 0.02 -11.39 16.88
CA CYS A 93 0.17 -12.83 17.12
C CYS A 93 -1.14 -13.56 17.41
N ASN A 94 -2.12 -12.88 17.99
CA ASN A 94 -3.43 -13.44 18.30
C ASN A 94 -4.50 -13.18 17.22
N SER A 95 -4.13 -12.53 16.11
CA SER A 95 -5.05 -12.21 15.03
C SER A 95 -4.77 -13.08 13.82
N GLU A 96 -5.45 -14.21 13.67
CA GLU A 96 -5.33 -15.12 12.52
C GLU A 96 -5.54 -14.39 11.18
N LYS A 97 -6.36 -13.33 11.19
CA LYS A 97 -6.70 -12.56 10.00
C LYS A 97 -5.60 -11.56 9.63
N LEU A 98 -5.03 -10.86 10.60
CA LEU A 98 -4.04 -9.80 10.35
C LEU A 98 -2.62 -10.34 10.18
N ALA A 99 -2.25 -11.41 10.89
CA ALA A 99 -0.91 -11.98 10.83
C ALA A 99 -0.41 -12.30 9.40
N PRO A 100 -1.20 -12.85 8.48
CA PRO A 100 -0.77 -13.02 7.08
C PRO A 100 -0.74 -11.70 6.30
N LEU A 101 -1.65 -10.75 6.60
CA LEU A 101 -1.78 -9.51 5.85
C LEU A 101 -0.62 -8.53 6.07
N VAL A 102 -0.03 -8.50 7.26
CA VAL A 102 1.07 -7.59 7.59
C VAL A 102 2.33 -7.85 6.74
N ARG A 103 2.49 -9.06 6.19
CA ARG A 103 3.61 -9.43 5.29
C ARG A 103 3.49 -8.81 3.89
N GLU A 104 2.32 -8.32 3.56
CA GLU A 104 2.00 -7.78 2.23
C GLU A 104 2.37 -6.30 2.07
N ILE A 105 2.69 -5.61 3.15
CA ILE A 105 3.04 -4.19 3.15
C ILE A 105 4.44 -3.96 3.74
N SER A 106 5.01 -2.77 3.52
CA SER A 106 6.35 -2.44 4.00
C SER A 106 6.42 -2.35 5.53
N TRP A 107 7.62 -2.56 6.09
CA TRP A 107 7.88 -2.38 7.53
C TRP A 107 7.46 -1.00 8.04
N SER A 108 7.77 0.04 7.28
CA SER A 108 7.40 1.41 7.65
C SER A 108 5.89 1.65 7.70
N ASN A 109 5.12 0.97 6.83
CA ASN A 109 3.66 1.00 6.85
C ASN A 109 3.12 0.22 8.05
N ASN A 110 3.66 -0.96 8.34
CA ASN A 110 3.29 -1.75 9.52
C ASN A 110 3.48 -0.95 10.81
N ILE A 111 4.62 -0.27 10.96
CA ILE A 111 4.87 0.59 12.14
C ILE A 111 3.82 1.71 12.22
N ALA A 112 3.54 2.40 11.11
CA ALA A 112 2.58 3.50 11.11
C ALA A 112 1.16 3.04 11.50
N ILE A 113 0.72 1.89 11.01
CA ILE A 113 -0.57 1.29 11.35
C ILE A 113 -0.59 0.84 12.82
N MET A 114 0.42 0.12 13.26
CA MET A 114 0.52 -0.37 14.64
C MET A 114 0.50 0.78 15.66
N GLU A 115 1.22 1.86 15.39
CA GLU A 115 1.36 3.00 16.31
C GLU A 115 0.12 3.93 16.30
N LYS A 116 -0.61 4.03 15.18
CA LYS A 116 -1.70 5.02 15.01
C LYS A 116 -3.10 4.42 15.03
N CYS A 117 -3.28 3.15 14.67
CA CYS A 117 -4.59 2.51 14.62
C CYS A 117 -4.92 1.83 15.94
N LYS A 118 -6.17 1.99 16.40
CA LYS A 118 -6.61 1.57 17.73
C LYS A 118 -7.13 0.14 17.78
N ASP A 119 -7.83 -0.30 16.75
CA ASP A 119 -8.50 -1.60 16.67
C ASP A 119 -8.13 -2.37 15.41
N ASP A 120 -8.47 -3.65 15.39
CA ASP A 120 -8.09 -4.56 14.31
C ASP A 120 -8.82 -4.30 13.00
N LEU A 121 -10.05 -3.76 13.04
CA LEU A 121 -10.79 -3.42 11.82
C LEU A 121 -10.16 -2.21 11.13
N GLN A 122 -9.78 -1.20 11.92
CA GLN A 122 -9.04 -0.05 11.41
C GLN A 122 -7.67 -0.46 10.83
N ARG A 123 -6.94 -1.36 11.54
CA ARG A 123 -5.67 -1.91 11.06
C ARG A 123 -5.85 -2.66 9.75
N GLU A 124 -6.83 -3.56 9.68
CA GLU A 124 -7.15 -4.32 8.46
C GLU A 124 -7.44 -3.41 7.28
N PHE A 125 -8.30 -2.41 7.49
CA PHE A 125 -8.63 -1.44 6.45
C PHE A 125 -7.37 -0.79 5.86
N TYR A 126 -6.50 -0.23 6.73
CA TYR A 126 -5.30 0.45 6.24
C TYR A 126 -4.25 -0.50 5.65
N ILE A 127 -4.13 -1.74 6.14
CA ILE A 127 -3.26 -2.76 5.54
C ILE A 127 -3.74 -3.08 4.11
N ARG A 128 -5.03 -3.35 3.94
CA ARG A 128 -5.62 -3.67 2.62
C ARG A 128 -5.48 -2.50 1.65
N MET A 129 -5.74 -1.26 2.10
CA MET A 129 -5.58 -0.06 1.28
C MET A 129 -4.12 0.18 0.90
N ALA A 130 -3.19 0.06 1.86
CA ALA A 130 -1.77 0.20 1.58
C ALA A 130 -1.25 -0.86 0.59
N LYS A 131 -1.71 -2.12 0.71
CA LYS A 131 -1.42 -3.19 -0.24
C LYS A 131 -1.96 -2.88 -1.63
N ARG A 132 -3.25 -2.51 -1.70
CA ARG A 132 -3.98 -2.30 -2.96
C ARG A 132 -3.40 -1.13 -3.77
N TYR A 133 -3.13 -0.01 -3.10
CA TYR A 133 -2.72 1.24 -3.75
C TYR A 133 -1.21 1.51 -3.68
N GLY A 134 -0.43 0.60 -3.13
CA GLY A 134 1.01 0.79 -3.01
C GLY A 134 1.40 2.02 -2.16
N TRP A 135 0.60 2.38 -1.15
CA TRP A 135 0.82 3.59 -0.38
C TRP A 135 2.17 3.62 0.31
N THR A 136 2.90 4.70 0.13
CA THR A 136 4.10 4.99 0.91
C THR A 136 3.72 5.33 2.36
N LYS A 137 4.69 5.24 3.29
CA LYS A 137 4.46 5.62 4.70
C LYS A 137 3.83 7.02 4.84
N ARG A 138 4.26 8.00 4.03
CA ARG A 138 3.74 9.37 4.08
C ARG A 138 2.28 9.44 3.66
N ILE A 139 1.94 8.79 2.55
CA ILE A 139 0.56 8.74 2.05
C ILE A 139 -0.34 8.05 3.07
N LEU A 140 0.06 6.89 3.58
CA LEU A 140 -0.66 6.15 4.60
C LEU A 140 -0.88 6.99 5.87
N ALA A 141 0.16 7.67 6.35
CA ALA A 141 0.06 8.54 7.54
C ALA A 141 -0.97 9.66 7.35
N ASN A 142 -1.00 10.30 6.17
CA ASN A 142 -1.96 11.34 5.85
C ASN A 142 -3.42 10.80 5.84
N PHE A 143 -3.63 9.59 5.30
CA PHE A 143 -4.95 8.97 5.30
C PHE A 143 -5.41 8.57 6.72
N ILE A 144 -4.50 8.09 7.56
CA ILE A 144 -4.81 7.78 8.97
C ILE A 144 -5.15 9.07 9.72
N GLU A 145 -4.34 10.13 9.59
CA GLU A 145 -4.56 11.44 10.22
C GLU A 145 -5.83 12.12 9.71
N GLY A 146 -6.13 11.94 8.43
CA GLY A 146 -7.38 12.40 7.81
C GLY A 146 -8.62 11.61 8.21
N GLN A 147 -8.49 10.59 9.10
CA GLN A 147 -9.58 9.74 9.56
C GLN A 147 -10.36 9.10 8.40
N THR A 148 -9.64 8.57 7.41
CA THR A 148 -10.25 8.01 6.19
C THR A 148 -11.10 6.79 6.50
N TYR A 149 -10.70 5.95 7.45
CA TYR A 149 -11.48 4.80 7.90
C TYR A 149 -12.83 5.21 8.47
N GLU A 150 -12.85 6.19 9.36
CA GLU A 150 -14.06 6.71 10.00
C GLU A 150 -14.99 7.37 8.97
N LYS A 151 -14.44 8.21 8.10
CA LYS A 151 -15.17 8.84 6.99
C LYS A 151 -15.74 7.78 6.04
N TYR A 152 -14.97 6.75 5.79
CA TYR A 152 -15.39 5.63 4.95
C TYR A 152 -16.58 4.89 5.55
N LEU A 153 -16.60 4.65 6.84
CA LEU A 153 -17.73 4.02 7.53
C LEU A 153 -18.96 4.93 7.57
N LEU A 154 -18.78 6.23 7.78
CA LEU A 154 -19.88 7.21 7.88
C LEU A 154 -20.55 7.51 6.53
N ASN A 155 -19.81 7.48 5.42
CA ASN A 155 -20.33 7.82 4.09
C ASN A 155 -21.18 6.73 3.41
N GLN A 156 -21.47 5.62 4.09
CA GLN A 156 -22.28 4.51 3.55
C GLN A 156 -23.73 4.60 4.05
N THR A 157 -24.52 5.42 3.41
CA THR A 157 -25.78 5.95 3.91
C THR A 157 -26.99 4.99 3.94
N ASN A 158 -26.98 3.85 3.24
CA ASN A 158 -28.18 2.99 3.16
C ASN A 158 -28.11 1.67 3.92
N PHE A 159 -26.92 1.26 4.38
CA PHE A 159 -26.77 -0.01 5.11
C PHE A 159 -27.29 0.06 6.56
N ASP A 160 -27.40 1.27 7.13
CA ASP A 160 -27.82 1.44 8.51
C ASP A 160 -29.28 1.07 8.76
N LEU A 161 -30.08 0.98 7.68
CA LEU A 161 -31.51 0.63 7.75
C LEU A 161 -31.82 -0.85 7.46
N THR A 162 -30.89 -1.60 6.81
CA THR A 162 -31.20 -2.91 6.25
C THR A 162 -30.36 -4.08 6.78
N ILE A 163 -29.23 -3.81 7.43
CA ILE A 163 -28.28 -4.84 7.88
C ILE A 163 -28.16 -4.85 9.41
N PRO A 164 -28.19 -6.05 10.06
CA PRO A 164 -27.95 -6.17 11.50
C PRO A 164 -26.60 -5.58 11.92
N GLU A 165 -26.54 -4.99 13.12
CA GLU A 165 -25.41 -4.21 13.65
C GLU A 165 -24.09 -4.99 13.61
N ASP A 166 -24.14 -6.29 13.97
CA ASP A 166 -23.02 -7.23 14.00
C ASP A 166 -22.39 -7.50 12.62
N ARG A 167 -23.13 -7.28 11.54
CA ARG A 167 -22.71 -7.53 10.16
C ARG A 167 -22.48 -6.26 9.33
N LYS A 168 -22.87 -5.09 9.84
CA LYS A 168 -22.75 -3.81 9.13
C LYS A 168 -21.34 -3.52 8.65
N ILE A 169 -20.35 -3.73 9.51
CA ILE A 169 -18.94 -3.45 9.18
C ILE A 169 -18.42 -4.41 8.11
N GLN A 170 -18.74 -5.70 8.24
CA GLN A 170 -18.32 -6.70 7.23
C GLN A 170 -19.02 -6.49 5.89
N ALA A 171 -20.29 -6.15 5.89
CA ALA A 171 -21.03 -5.83 4.68
C ALA A 171 -20.54 -4.55 4.02
N LYS A 172 -20.23 -3.52 4.83
CA LYS A 172 -19.63 -2.28 4.35
C LYS A 172 -18.24 -2.49 3.73
N LEU A 173 -17.43 -3.39 4.27
CA LEU A 173 -16.14 -3.76 3.69
C LEU A 173 -16.30 -4.61 2.42
N ALA A 174 -17.25 -5.58 2.41
CA ALA A 174 -17.47 -6.48 1.29
C ALA A 174 -18.03 -5.77 0.04
N VAL A 175 -19.00 -4.86 0.20
CA VAL A 175 -19.59 -4.12 -0.94
C VAL A 175 -18.58 -3.20 -1.62
N LYS A 176 -17.57 -2.70 -0.90
CA LYS A 176 -16.51 -1.89 -1.51
C LYS A 176 -15.38 -2.70 -2.15
N ASP A 177 -15.24 -3.98 -1.84
CA ASP A 177 -14.33 -4.85 -2.60
C ASP A 177 -14.81 -5.05 -4.06
N GLU A 178 -16.12 -4.88 -4.34
CA GLU A 178 -16.67 -4.94 -5.71
C GLU A 178 -16.70 -3.59 -6.45
N TYR A 179 -16.79 -2.46 -5.74
CA TYR A 179 -16.94 -1.13 -6.36
C TYR A 179 -15.71 -0.24 -6.34
N THR A 180 -14.63 -0.62 -5.68
CA THR A 180 -13.48 0.25 -5.52
C THR A 180 -12.38 -0.06 -6.52
N PHE A 181 -12.42 0.68 -7.64
CA PHE A 181 -11.24 1.20 -8.32
C PHE A 181 -10.23 0.19 -8.86
N ASP A 182 -10.63 -0.67 -9.79
CA ASP A 182 -9.71 -1.39 -10.69
C ASP A 182 -8.89 -0.45 -11.60
N PHE A 183 -9.13 0.85 -11.51
CA PHE A 183 -8.49 1.83 -12.35
C PHE A 183 -7.23 2.51 -11.79
N ALA A 184 -6.66 2.04 -10.70
CA ALA A 184 -5.38 2.56 -10.22
C ALA A 184 -4.27 1.50 -10.22
N GLU A 185 -4.14 0.72 -11.31
CA GLU A 185 -2.88 0.04 -11.63
C GLU A 185 -1.88 1.07 -12.14
N LEU A 186 -1.46 1.98 -11.25
CA LEU A 186 -0.42 2.93 -11.56
C LEU A 186 0.93 2.33 -11.17
N SER A 187 1.81 2.10 -12.14
CA SER A 187 3.20 1.75 -11.91
C SER A 187 3.98 2.96 -11.34
N PRO A 188 5.16 2.78 -10.68
CA PRO A 188 5.84 3.86 -9.97
C PRO A 188 6.46 4.99 -10.83
N GLU A 189 6.41 4.89 -12.15
CA GLU A 189 7.07 5.83 -13.08
C GLU A 189 6.11 6.32 -14.15
N TYR A 190 5.15 7.19 -13.77
CA TYR A 190 4.33 7.88 -14.77
C TYR A 190 4.84 9.28 -15.03
N SER A 191 4.84 9.67 -16.31
CA SER A 191 4.86 11.07 -16.70
C SER A 191 3.49 11.70 -16.38
N GLU A 192 3.47 12.99 -16.06
CA GLU A 192 2.27 13.76 -15.73
C GLU A 192 1.19 13.63 -16.83
N HIS A 193 1.61 13.51 -18.08
CA HIS A 193 0.75 13.33 -19.24
C HIS A 193 0.11 11.93 -19.35
N GLU A 194 0.82 10.86 -18.96
CA GLU A 194 0.28 9.49 -18.92
C GLU A 194 -0.73 9.33 -17.79
N LEU A 195 -0.50 9.99 -16.65
CA LEU A 195 -1.43 10.05 -15.54
C LEU A 195 -2.75 10.73 -15.96
N GLU A 196 -2.68 11.84 -16.69
CA GLU A 196 -3.84 12.60 -17.18
C GLU A 196 -4.68 11.75 -18.15
N ILE A 197 -4.05 11.07 -19.12
CA ILE A 197 -4.72 10.20 -20.08
C ILE A 197 -5.37 9.01 -19.39
N GLN A 198 -4.72 8.40 -18.42
CA GLN A 198 -5.25 7.27 -17.65
C GLN A 198 -6.45 7.71 -16.80
N LEU A 199 -6.34 8.83 -16.07
CA LEU A 199 -7.45 9.40 -15.30
C LEU A 199 -8.67 9.71 -16.18
N VAL A 200 -8.47 10.30 -17.35
CA VAL A 200 -9.57 10.62 -18.28
C VAL A 200 -10.23 9.35 -18.81
N ASN A 201 -9.45 8.32 -19.16
CA ASN A 201 -9.99 7.05 -19.63
C ASN A 201 -10.75 6.31 -18.54
N HIS A 202 -10.26 6.32 -17.31
CA HIS A 202 -10.90 5.66 -16.17
C HIS A 202 -12.16 6.38 -15.70
N VAL A 203 -12.17 7.71 -15.67
CA VAL A 203 -13.39 8.49 -15.44
C VAL A 203 -14.47 8.14 -16.48
N ARG A 204 -14.08 7.93 -17.71
CA ARG A 204 -15.00 7.53 -18.78
C ARG A 204 -15.56 6.11 -18.58
N GLU A 205 -14.77 5.16 -18.13
CA GLU A 205 -15.21 3.79 -17.82
C GLU A 205 -16.08 3.77 -16.57
N PHE A 206 -15.69 4.46 -15.52
CA PHE A 206 -16.49 4.67 -14.32
C PHE A 206 -17.88 5.27 -14.65
N LEU A 207 -17.93 6.28 -15.52
CA LEU A 207 -19.20 6.86 -15.94
C LEU A 207 -20.06 5.91 -16.82
N LYS A 208 -19.45 4.97 -17.53
CA LYS A 208 -20.17 3.91 -18.26
C LYS A 208 -20.74 2.85 -17.32
N GLU A 209 -20.03 2.48 -16.27
CA GLU A 209 -20.49 1.50 -15.27
C GLU A 209 -21.57 2.05 -14.35
N MET A 210 -21.54 3.35 -14.05
CA MET A 210 -22.55 4.03 -13.21
C MET A 210 -23.95 4.11 -13.80
N GLY A 211 -24.18 3.62 -14.99
CA GLY A 211 -25.51 3.44 -15.51
C GLY A 211 -25.73 3.97 -16.91
N GLY A 212 -26.19 3.10 -17.80
CA GLY A 212 -26.49 3.31 -19.21
C GLY A 212 -27.54 4.37 -19.55
N ARG A 213 -27.53 5.52 -18.87
CA ARG A 213 -28.38 6.69 -19.14
C ARG A 213 -27.65 8.03 -19.16
N LEU A 214 -26.33 8.07 -19.05
CA LEU A 214 -25.57 9.31 -19.24
C LEU A 214 -25.11 9.41 -20.68
N TYR A 215 -25.87 10.13 -21.52
CA TYR A 215 -25.43 10.55 -22.85
C TYR A 215 -24.33 11.61 -22.69
N ILE A 216 -23.09 11.23 -22.87
CA ILE A 216 -21.98 12.20 -22.95
C ILE A 216 -22.03 12.85 -24.32
N TYR A 217 -22.53 14.08 -24.38
CA TYR A 217 -22.47 14.91 -25.56
C TYR A 217 -21.01 15.22 -25.90
N ARG A 218 -20.52 14.65 -26.98
CA ARG A 218 -19.22 14.95 -27.57
C ARG A 218 -19.27 16.35 -28.20
N LYS A 219 -18.90 17.40 -27.48
CA LYS A 219 -18.37 18.61 -28.09
C LYS A 219 -16.85 18.57 -28.04
N PRO A 220 -16.14 18.62 -29.15
CA PRO A 220 -14.70 18.79 -29.14
C PRO A 220 -14.40 20.17 -28.58
N ILE A 221 -13.73 20.25 -27.43
CA ILE A 221 -13.19 21.48 -26.89
C ILE A 221 -11.93 21.78 -27.71
N SER A 222 -12.03 22.70 -28.68
CA SER A 222 -10.87 23.23 -29.38
C SER A 222 -10.21 24.26 -28.47
N PHE A 223 -9.08 23.94 -27.91
CA PHE A 223 -8.19 24.92 -27.29
C PHE A 223 -7.57 25.77 -28.41
N LYS A 224 -8.12 26.97 -28.67
CA LYS A 224 -7.41 28.00 -29.40
C LYS A 224 -6.35 28.58 -28.47
N GLY A 225 -5.10 28.23 -28.73
CA GLY A 225 -3.94 28.87 -28.11
C GLY A 225 -3.95 30.37 -28.47
N ARG A 226 -4.06 31.21 -27.46
CA ARG A 226 -3.87 32.65 -27.59
C ARG A 226 -2.36 32.91 -27.55
N ASN A 227 -1.78 33.03 -28.77
CA ASN A 227 -0.47 33.65 -28.93
C ASN A 227 -0.61 35.16 -28.66
N GLU A 228 -0.25 35.61 -27.52
CA GLU A 228 0.07 37.02 -27.27
C GLU A 228 1.58 37.21 -27.29
N ARG A 229 2.06 37.75 -28.43
CA ARG A 229 3.37 38.39 -28.55
C ARG A 229 3.33 39.67 -27.74
N PHE A 230 4.13 39.81 -26.73
CA PHE A 230 4.52 41.12 -26.23
C PHE A 230 5.84 41.52 -26.89
N ILE A 231 5.70 42.54 -27.78
CA ILE A 231 6.81 43.39 -28.23
C ILE A 231 6.71 44.64 -27.32
N HIS A 232 7.70 44.86 -26.53
CA HIS A 232 8.47 46.10 -26.26
C HIS A 232 9.41 45.88 -25.09
#